data_806ae2effab87d5d080b5e1ea07974a7
#
_entry.id   806ae2effab87d5d080b5e1ea07974a7
#
_cell.length_a   1.000
_cell.length_b   1.000
_cell.length_c   1.000
_cell.angle_alpha   90.00
_cell.angle_beta   90.00
_cell.angle_gamma   90.00
#
_symmetry.space_group_name_H-M   'P 1'
#
loop_
_entity.id
_entity.type
_entity.pdbx_description
1 polymer ?
#
loop_
_entity_poly.entity_id
_entity_poly.type
_entity_poly.pdbx_seq_one_letter_code
_entity_poly.pdbx_strand_id
1 'polypeptide(L)'
;MLDFQNISICRKGEKVLDHFNLKAPDGVILALLGEDKEAKSMLLKTASGGEKPEEGQIYMDGISIYEEGRNAYCNFGYMSKEYGFYNLLKVEEYYELFLSLYKVGGRYRSRRIEEVLEMLEMTQYKQTFIGELPIDTFPFLYLGKAILQEPEWLLMDDPFDNMSVTARKKMIGILLSLHEKGTSMIINTSMYPEMMGFITDVVVIEEGKNLTFGPVEEVYAEALCKSPVRMHILAQMEKALEVLKENHLVDRVTVDGDDVIFRFNGGEKEEA
;
A
#
# COMPACT_ATOMS: atom_id res chain seq x y z
N MET A 1 -3.37 10.89 12.07
CA MET A 1 -3.68 9.46 12.34
C MET A 1 -4.95 9.07 11.61
N LEU A 2 -4.96 7.95 10.89
CA LEU A 2 -6.13 7.42 10.17
C LEU A 2 -6.70 6.19 10.91
N ASP A 3 -7.97 6.28 11.35
CA ASP A 3 -8.64 5.27 12.19
C ASP A 3 -9.88 4.72 11.47
N PHE A 4 -9.84 3.45 11.13
CA PHE A 4 -10.93 2.68 10.54
C PHE A 4 -11.67 1.93 11.65
N GLN A 5 -12.95 2.21 11.84
CA GLN A 5 -13.76 1.63 12.91
C GLN A 5 -14.94 0.84 12.35
N ASN A 6 -14.92 -0.48 12.55
CA ASN A 6 -15.98 -1.41 12.18
C ASN A 6 -16.45 -1.30 10.72
N ILE A 7 -15.52 -1.16 9.79
CA ILE A 7 -15.82 -1.00 8.37
C ILE A 7 -16.38 -2.30 7.80
N SER A 8 -17.62 -2.27 7.33
CA SER A 8 -18.25 -3.39 6.61
C SER A 8 -18.73 -2.94 5.25
N ILE A 9 -18.41 -3.73 4.23
CA ILE A 9 -18.77 -3.48 2.83
C ILE A 9 -19.17 -4.80 2.18
N CYS A 10 -20.34 -4.81 1.51
CA CYS A 10 -20.81 -5.93 0.73
C CYS A 10 -20.74 -5.63 -0.78
N ARG A 11 -20.43 -6.65 -1.56
CA ARG A 11 -20.46 -6.62 -3.02
C ARG A 11 -21.16 -7.88 -3.54
N LYS A 12 -22.13 -7.68 -4.41
CA LYS A 12 -22.92 -8.80 -5.00
C LYS A 12 -23.48 -9.79 -3.97
N GLY A 13 -23.75 -9.31 -2.75
CA GLY A 13 -24.29 -10.13 -1.66
C GLY A 13 -23.24 -10.84 -0.79
N GLU A 14 -21.96 -10.67 -1.09
CA GLU A 14 -20.85 -11.19 -0.28
C GLU A 14 -20.18 -10.07 0.50
N LYS A 15 -19.78 -10.34 1.74
CA LYS A 15 -19.01 -9.39 2.54
C LYS A 15 -17.57 -9.35 2.04
N VAL A 16 -17.14 -8.19 1.56
CA VAL A 16 -15.76 -7.91 1.11
C VAL A 16 -14.92 -7.42 2.29
N LEU A 17 -15.49 -6.55 3.14
CA LEU A 17 -14.93 -6.16 4.43
C LEU A 17 -15.97 -6.47 5.52
N ASP A 18 -15.53 -7.07 6.62
CA ASP A 18 -16.38 -7.50 7.73
C ASP A 18 -15.82 -7.00 9.06
N HIS A 19 -16.40 -5.89 9.56
CA HIS A 19 -16.00 -5.23 10.81
C HIS A 19 -14.49 -4.94 10.88
N PHE A 20 -13.92 -4.51 9.76
CA PHE A 20 -12.49 -4.20 9.66
C PHE A 20 -12.15 -3.01 10.56
N ASN A 21 -11.08 -3.16 11.34
CA ASN A 21 -10.57 -2.14 12.24
C ASN A 21 -9.07 -1.96 12.03
N LEU A 22 -8.62 -0.70 11.94
CA LEU A 22 -7.20 -0.37 11.78
C LEU A 22 -6.94 1.03 12.29
N LYS A 23 -5.89 1.21 13.09
CA LYS A 23 -5.37 2.53 13.47
C LYS A 23 -3.98 2.71 12.88
N ALA A 24 -3.89 3.46 11.80
CA ALA A 24 -2.63 3.79 11.15
C ALA A 24 -2.10 5.13 11.70
N PRO A 25 -0.94 5.14 12.37
CA PRO A 25 -0.33 6.38 12.85
C PRO A 25 0.17 7.24 11.66
N ASP A 26 0.40 8.53 11.90
CA ASP A 26 1.05 9.38 10.89
C ASP A 26 2.52 8.97 10.72
N GLY A 27 3.04 9.27 9.54
CA GLY A 27 4.43 8.97 9.23
C GLY A 27 4.71 7.49 8.95
N VAL A 28 3.69 6.71 8.54
CA VAL A 28 3.89 5.31 8.12
C VAL A 28 3.87 5.15 6.61
N ILE A 29 4.57 4.15 6.12
CA ILE A 29 4.38 3.55 4.81
C ILE A 29 3.81 2.15 5.06
N LEU A 30 2.48 2.06 5.03
CA LEU A 30 1.72 0.85 5.36
C LEU A 30 1.43 0.03 4.11
N ALA A 31 1.84 -1.24 4.10
CA ALA A 31 1.48 -2.17 3.04
C ALA A 31 0.25 -3.02 3.42
N LEU A 32 -0.69 -3.15 2.49
CA LEU A 32 -1.84 -4.06 2.61
C LEU A 32 -1.47 -5.43 2.05
N LEU A 33 -1.46 -6.45 2.89
CA LEU A 33 -1.16 -7.83 2.54
C LEU A 33 -2.43 -8.70 2.61
N GLY A 34 -2.42 -9.84 1.96
CA GLY A 34 -3.52 -10.80 1.94
C GLY A 34 -3.91 -11.19 0.51
N GLU A 35 -4.64 -12.29 0.38
CA GLU A 35 -5.04 -12.84 -0.93
C GLU A 35 -6.23 -12.10 -1.53
N ASP A 36 -7.10 -11.53 -0.71
CA ASP A 36 -8.29 -10.81 -1.14
C ASP A 36 -7.95 -9.44 -1.73
N LYS A 37 -7.81 -9.41 -3.06
CA LYS A 37 -7.50 -8.16 -3.80
C LYS A 37 -8.66 -7.17 -3.77
N GLU A 38 -9.92 -7.67 -3.77
CA GLU A 38 -11.09 -6.81 -3.77
C GLU A 38 -11.23 -6.08 -2.43
N ALA A 39 -11.01 -6.77 -1.32
CA ALA A 39 -11.02 -6.16 0.02
C ALA A 39 -10.00 -5.03 0.15
N LYS A 40 -8.76 -5.25 -0.31
CA LYS A 40 -7.69 -4.26 -0.26
C LYS A 40 -7.99 -3.02 -1.10
N SER A 41 -8.41 -3.22 -2.35
CA SER A 41 -8.80 -2.11 -3.25
C SER A 41 -10.01 -1.36 -2.70
N MET A 42 -10.99 -2.07 -2.13
CA MET A 42 -12.18 -1.48 -1.55
C MET A 42 -11.86 -0.65 -0.32
N LEU A 43 -10.94 -1.12 0.54
CA LEU A 43 -10.48 -0.37 1.71
C LEU A 43 -9.88 0.99 1.29
N LEU A 44 -9.01 1.02 0.28
CA LEU A 44 -8.40 2.25 -0.23
C LEU A 44 -9.46 3.18 -0.84
N LYS A 45 -10.38 2.63 -1.63
CA LYS A 45 -11.46 3.40 -2.26
C LYS A 45 -12.38 4.02 -1.21
N THR A 46 -12.68 3.30 -0.15
CA THR A 46 -13.48 3.78 0.97
C THR A 46 -12.76 4.88 1.76
N ALA A 47 -11.47 4.70 2.03
CA ALA A 47 -10.64 5.68 2.71
C ALA A 47 -10.51 7.00 1.90
N SER A 48 -10.46 6.90 0.56
CA SER A 48 -10.42 8.08 -0.31
C SER A 48 -11.77 8.79 -0.48
N GLY A 49 -12.85 8.26 0.13
CA GLY A 49 -14.21 8.77 -0.04
C GLY A 49 -14.87 8.39 -1.37
N GLY A 50 -14.23 7.57 -2.19
CA GLY A 50 -14.78 7.08 -3.45
C GLY A 50 -15.94 6.10 -3.27
N GLU A 51 -16.07 5.53 -2.09
CA GLU A 51 -17.17 4.67 -1.69
C GLU A 51 -17.49 4.86 -0.20
N LYS A 52 -18.76 4.76 0.16
CA LYS A 52 -19.17 4.84 1.55
C LYS A 52 -19.41 3.42 2.09
N PRO A 53 -18.89 3.07 3.28
CA PRO A 53 -19.15 1.76 3.88
C PRO A 53 -20.64 1.65 4.26
N GLU A 54 -21.17 0.42 4.31
CA GLU A 54 -22.52 0.15 4.82
C GLU A 54 -22.56 0.32 6.33
N GLU A 55 -21.48 -0.07 7.02
CA GLU A 55 -21.34 0.08 8.47
C GLU A 55 -19.95 0.60 8.80
N GLY A 56 -19.83 1.32 9.91
CA GLY A 56 -18.58 1.85 10.42
C GLY A 56 -18.27 3.26 9.95
N GLN A 57 -17.14 3.78 10.40
CA GLN A 57 -16.68 5.14 10.16
C GLN A 57 -15.16 5.15 9.99
N ILE A 58 -14.67 6.08 9.17
CA ILE A 58 -13.24 6.39 9.07
C ILE A 58 -13.00 7.79 9.64
N TYR A 59 -12.03 7.89 10.54
CA TYR A 59 -11.66 9.15 11.16
C TYR A 59 -10.23 9.52 10.76
N MET A 60 -10.03 10.79 10.47
CA MET A 60 -8.72 11.40 10.36
C MET A 60 -8.57 12.41 11.50
N ASP A 61 -7.59 12.18 12.37
CA ASP A 61 -7.36 12.98 13.59
C ASP A 61 -8.60 13.18 14.46
N GLY A 62 -9.43 12.13 14.55
CA GLY A 62 -10.66 12.13 15.34
C GLY A 62 -11.87 12.73 14.65
N ILE A 63 -11.75 13.20 13.40
CA ILE A 63 -12.82 13.81 12.62
C ILE A 63 -13.28 12.82 11.55
N SER A 64 -14.59 12.57 11.46
CA SER A 64 -15.14 11.67 10.43
C SER A 64 -14.97 12.25 9.04
N ILE A 65 -14.33 11.49 8.14
CA ILE A 65 -14.12 11.91 6.75
C ILE A 65 -15.45 12.08 5.99
N TYR A 66 -16.52 11.43 6.43
CA TYR A 66 -17.84 11.50 5.79
C TYR A 66 -18.68 12.68 6.28
N GLU A 67 -18.42 13.21 7.48
CA GLU A 67 -19.12 14.37 8.04
C GLU A 67 -18.55 15.69 7.53
N GLU A 68 -17.22 15.81 7.43
CA GLU A 68 -16.58 16.99 6.85
C GLU A 68 -16.67 17.05 5.32
N GLY A 69 -16.99 15.95 4.69
CA GLY A 69 -17.21 15.88 3.25
C GLY A 69 -15.98 16.29 2.45
N ARG A 70 -16.14 17.27 1.55
CA ARG A 70 -15.09 17.67 0.61
C ARG A 70 -13.78 18.10 1.28
N ASN A 71 -13.80 18.72 2.45
CA ASN A 71 -12.60 19.22 3.11
C ASN A 71 -11.70 18.07 3.59
N ALA A 72 -12.31 17.01 4.14
CA ALA A 72 -11.57 15.83 4.55
C ALA A 72 -10.91 15.11 3.36
N TYR A 73 -11.62 15.01 2.22
CA TYR A 73 -11.09 14.33 1.03
C TYR A 73 -9.92 15.07 0.37
N CYS A 74 -9.75 16.37 0.60
CA CYS A 74 -8.58 17.10 0.11
C CYS A 74 -7.27 16.65 0.76
N ASN A 75 -7.33 16.00 1.93
CA ASN A 75 -6.14 15.48 2.62
C ASN A 75 -5.71 14.11 2.11
N PHE A 76 -6.46 13.51 1.19
CA PHE A 76 -6.15 12.23 0.58
C PHE A 76 -5.75 12.37 -0.89
N GLY A 77 -4.58 11.86 -1.23
CA GLY A 77 -4.22 11.56 -2.61
C GLY A 77 -4.60 10.11 -2.92
N TYR A 78 -5.37 9.88 -3.97
CA TYR A 78 -5.74 8.51 -4.36
C TYR A 78 -5.27 8.18 -5.77
N MET A 79 -4.42 7.16 -5.85
CA MET A 79 -3.98 6.54 -7.09
C MET A 79 -4.72 5.21 -7.25
N SER A 80 -5.77 5.24 -8.08
CA SER A 80 -6.58 4.06 -8.39
C SER A 80 -5.86 3.17 -9.39
N LYS A 81 -6.14 1.86 -9.34
CA LYS A 81 -5.74 0.91 -10.36
C LYS A 81 -6.43 1.17 -11.70
N GLU A 82 -7.67 1.66 -11.67
CA GLU A 82 -8.43 2.02 -12.86
C GLU A 82 -8.19 3.48 -13.23
N TYR A 83 -7.70 3.70 -14.43
CA TYR A 83 -7.37 5.01 -14.96
C TYR A 83 -8.46 5.50 -15.92
N GLY A 84 -8.84 6.76 -15.78
CA GLY A 84 -9.77 7.40 -16.73
C GLY A 84 -9.12 7.64 -18.10
N PHE A 85 -9.93 7.63 -19.14
CA PHE A 85 -9.48 7.88 -20.52
C PHE A 85 -9.41 9.38 -20.81
N TYR A 86 -8.27 10.01 -20.57
CA TYR A 86 -8.03 11.45 -20.82
C TYR A 86 -7.07 11.67 -21.99
N ASN A 87 -7.07 10.76 -22.97
CA ASN A 87 -6.08 10.70 -24.07
C ASN A 87 -5.99 11.99 -24.90
N LEU A 88 -7.05 12.78 -24.97
CA LEU A 88 -7.13 14.03 -25.74
C LEU A 88 -6.70 15.26 -24.94
N LEU A 89 -6.36 15.13 -23.68
CA LEU A 89 -5.80 16.20 -22.88
C LEU A 89 -4.27 16.14 -22.92
N LYS A 90 -3.63 17.31 -22.85
CA LYS A 90 -2.21 17.41 -22.54
C LYS A 90 -2.01 17.15 -21.04
N VAL A 91 -0.80 16.74 -20.65
CA VAL A 91 -0.45 16.51 -19.24
C VAL A 91 -0.76 17.73 -18.36
N GLU A 92 -0.39 18.94 -18.84
CA GLU A 92 -0.69 20.19 -18.13
C GLU A 92 -2.21 20.43 -17.99
N GLU A 93 -2.98 20.23 -19.05
CA GLU A 93 -4.44 20.40 -19.06
C GLU A 93 -5.12 19.41 -18.10
N TYR A 94 -4.60 18.19 -18.03
CA TYR A 94 -5.07 17.17 -17.10
C TYR A 94 -4.87 17.58 -15.65
N TYR A 95 -3.68 18.07 -15.28
CA TYR A 95 -3.42 18.53 -13.92
C TYR A 95 -4.19 19.82 -13.60
N GLU A 96 -4.34 20.73 -14.56
CA GLU A 96 -5.14 21.93 -14.39
C GLU A 96 -6.62 21.63 -14.16
N LEU A 97 -7.17 20.61 -14.85
CA LEU A 97 -8.53 20.12 -14.62
C LEU A 97 -8.73 19.72 -13.15
N PHE A 98 -7.85 18.89 -12.58
CA PHE A 98 -7.98 18.45 -11.20
C PHE A 98 -7.76 19.57 -10.18
N LEU A 99 -6.78 20.43 -10.38
CA LEU A 99 -6.60 21.61 -9.52
C LEU A 99 -7.82 22.56 -9.57
N SER A 100 -8.50 22.63 -10.72
CA SER A 100 -9.75 23.38 -10.84
C SER A 100 -10.87 22.76 -10.01
N LEU A 101 -10.99 21.46 -10.01
CA LEU A 101 -11.96 20.73 -9.19
C LEU A 101 -11.69 20.90 -7.69
N TYR A 102 -10.42 21.02 -7.30
CA TYR A 102 -10.00 21.33 -5.94
C TYR A 102 -10.14 22.82 -5.57
N LYS A 103 -10.58 23.67 -6.50
CA LYS A 103 -10.75 25.13 -6.34
C LYS A 103 -9.43 25.87 -6.01
N VAL A 104 -8.31 25.37 -6.43
CA VAL A 104 -7.01 26.03 -6.31
C VAL A 104 -6.96 27.28 -7.19
N GLY A 105 -6.39 28.37 -6.71
CA GLY A 105 -6.30 29.65 -7.45
C GLY A 105 -5.33 29.60 -8.65
N GLY A 106 -5.63 30.35 -9.73
CA GLY A 106 -4.94 30.21 -11.02
C GLY A 106 -3.41 30.38 -10.99
N ARG A 107 -2.86 31.38 -10.28
CA ARG A 107 -1.40 31.56 -10.19
C ARG A 107 -0.70 30.42 -9.44
N TYR A 108 -1.36 29.85 -8.46
CA TYR A 108 -0.85 28.74 -7.69
C TYR A 108 -0.86 27.45 -8.52
N ARG A 109 -1.87 27.28 -9.41
CA ARG A 109 -1.99 26.08 -10.27
C ARG A 109 -0.76 25.87 -11.14
N SER A 110 -0.38 26.88 -11.94
CA SER A 110 0.76 26.79 -12.86
C SER A 110 2.05 26.42 -12.13
N ARG A 111 2.30 27.08 -11.01
CA ARG A 111 3.46 26.79 -10.17
C ARG A 111 3.41 25.34 -9.63
N ARG A 112 2.24 24.92 -9.12
CA ARG A 112 2.08 23.57 -8.57
C ARG A 112 2.27 22.47 -9.63
N ILE A 113 1.77 22.69 -10.84
CA ILE A 113 1.98 21.78 -11.97
C ILE A 113 3.47 21.65 -12.27
N GLU A 114 4.20 22.75 -12.31
CA GLU A 114 5.66 22.72 -12.55
C GLU A 114 6.40 21.95 -11.46
N GLU A 115 6.14 22.23 -10.19
CA GLU A 115 6.73 21.52 -9.05
C GLU A 115 6.49 20.01 -9.11
N VAL A 116 5.25 19.59 -9.44
CA VAL A 116 4.90 18.17 -9.56
C VAL A 116 5.60 17.53 -10.77
N LEU A 117 5.61 18.20 -11.92
CA LEU A 117 6.29 17.68 -13.11
C LEU A 117 7.81 17.56 -12.92
N GLU A 118 8.44 18.49 -12.22
CA GLU A 118 9.84 18.41 -11.85
C GLU A 118 10.12 17.25 -10.90
N MET A 119 9.31 17.10 -9.84
CA MET A 119 9.43 16.01 -8.88
C MET A 119 9.31 14.62 -9.54
N LEU A 120 8.44 14.49 -10.54
CA LEU A 120 8.22 13.26 -11.29
C LEU A 120 9.19 13.07 -12.46
N GLU A 121 10.06 14.08 -12.76
CA GLU A 121 10.91 14.13 -13.96
C GLU A 121 10.09 13.99 -15.25
N MET A 122 8.95 14.66 -15.30
CA MET A 122 8.01 14.64 -16.43
C MET A 122 7.89 15.99 -17.15
N THR A 123 8.75 16.96 -16.87
CA THR A 123 8.68 18.32 -17.44
C THR A 123 8.66 18.33 -18.96
N GLN A 124 9.40 17.41 -19.61
CA GLN A 124 9.44 17.26 -21.07
C GLN A 124 8.08 16.84 -21.67
N TYR A 125 7.22 16.23 -20.88
CA TYR A 125 5.90 15.78 -21.33
C TYR A 125 4.76 16.78 -21.06
N LYS A 126 5.07 17.94 -20.48
CA LYS A 126 4.07 18.96 -20.07
C LYS A 126 3.05 19.24 -21.15
N GLN A 127 3.50 19.42 -22.41
CA GLN A 127 2.67 19.75 -23.57
C GLN A 127 2.32 18.53 -24.44
N THR A 128 2.66 17.32 -24.03
CA THR A 128 2.37 16.08 -24.75
C THR A 128 0.94 15.63 -24.44
N PHE A 129 0.22 15.14 -25.45
CA PHE A 129 -1.07 14.50 -25.23
C PHE A 129 -0.90 13.19 -24.44
N ILE A 130 -1.81 12.95 -23.49
CA ILE A 130 -1.74 11.75 -22.63
C ILE A 130 -1.74 10.47 -23.48
N GLY A 131 -2.51 10.42 -24.57
CA GLY A 131 -2.53 9.26 -25.47
C GLY A 131 -1.23 9.01 -26.24
N GLU A 132 -0.27 9.95 -26.22
CA GLU A 132 1.05 9.83 -26.86
C GLU A 132 2.18 9.53 -25.86
N LEU A 133 1.86 9.45 -24.58
CA LEU A 133 2.85 9.18 -23.53
C LEU A 133 3.40 7.75 -23.63
N PRO A 134 4.70 7.55 -23.35
CA PRO A 134 5.24 6.21 -23.14
C PRO A 134 4.50 5.49 -22.00
N ILE A 135 4.31 4.17 -22.15
CA ILE A 135 3.52 3.38 -21.19
C ILE A 135 4.05 3.48 -19.76
N ASP A 136 5.36 3.47 -19.57
CA ASP A 136 6.04 3.57 -18.27
C ASP A 136 5.82 4.93 -17.57
N THR A 137 5.27 5.95 -18.26
CA THR A 137 5.02 7.28 -17.67
C THR A 137 3.64 7.42 -17.06
N PHE A 138 2.70 6.56 -17.40
CA PHE A 138 1.33 6.61 -16.86
C PHE A 138 1.26 6.52 -15.34
N PRO A 139 1.98 5.61 -14.66
CA PRO A 139 1.98 5.57 -13.19
C PRO A 139 2.44 6.90 -12.58
N PHE A 140 3.42 7.58 -13.17
CA PHE A 140 3.89 8.89 -12.71
C PHE A 140 2.84 9.98 -12.96
N LEU A 141 2.13 9.95 -14.10
CA LEU A 141 1.04 10.88 -14.40
C LEU A 141 -0.05 10.79 -13.32
N TYR A 142 -0.41 9.57 -12.90
CA TYR A 142 -1.45 9.34 -11.89
C TYR A 142 -0.99 9.62 -10.47
N LEU A 143 0.27 9.31 -10.15
CA LEU A 143 0.88 9.78 -8.92
C LEU A 143 0.86 11.31 -8.87
N GLY A 144 1.23 11.99 -9.95
CA GLY A 144 1.18 13.44 -10.04
C GLY A 144 -0.21 13.99 -9.72
N LYS A 145 -1.26 13.42 -10.32
CA LYS A 145 -2.64 13.79 -9.97
C LYS A 145 -2.92 13.63 -8.48
N ALA A 146 -2.49 12.52 -7.87
CA ALA A 146 -2.76 12.23 -6.47
C ALA A 146 -2.05 13.19 -5.50
N ILE A 147 -0.88 13.72 -5.88
CA ILE A 147 -0.09 14.62 -5.03
C ILE A 147 -0.29 16.12 -5.33
N LEU A 148 -1.13 16.49 -6.33
CA LEU A 148 -1.37 17.89 -6.70
C LEU A 148 -1.79 18.78 -5.53
N GLN A 149 -2.55 18.28 -4.60
CA GLN A 149 -3.11 19.01 -3.47
C GLN A 149 -2.29 18.89 -2.17
N GLU A 150 -1.08 18.31 -2.25
CA GLU A 150 -0.20 18.07 -1.10
C GLU A 150 -0.90 17.28 0.03
N PRO A 151 -1.35 16.06 -0.28
CA PRO A 151 -2.14 15.29 0.67
C PRO A 151 -1.30 14.85 1.87
N GLU A 152 -1.93 14.75 3.03
CA GLU A 152 -1.34 14.15 4.24
C GLU A 152 -1.23 12.63 4.12
N TRP A 153 -2.20 12.02 3.42
CA TRP A 153 -2.26 10.58 3.18
C TRP A 153 -2.31 10.28 1.68
N LEU A 154 -1.40 9.42 1.22
CA LEU A 154 -1.35 8.91 -0.15
C LEU A 154 -1.80 7.45 -0.16
N LEU A 155 -2.93 7.18 -0.82
CA LEU A 155 -3.54 5.87 -0.94
C LEU A 155 -3.27 5.35 -2.35
N MET A 156 -2.62 4.18 -2.48
CA MET A 156 -2.18 3.68 -3.78
C MET A 156 -2.62 2.23 -3.99
N ASP A 157 -3.33 1.99 -5.09
CA ASP A 157 -3.82 0.68 -5.48
C ASP A 157 -3.01 0.15 -6.67
N ASP A 158 -2.14 -0.83 -6.43
CA ASP A 158 -1.18 -1.44 -7.38
C ASP A 158 -0.33 -0.38 -8.15
N PRO A 159 0.37 0.55 -7.45
CA PRO A 159 1.08 1.65 -8.10
C PRO A 159 2.26 1.21 -8.99
N PHE A 160 2.73 -0.02 -8.86
CA PHE A 160 3.88 -0.58 -9.58
C PHE A 160 3.48 -1.50 -10.73
N ASP A 161 2.17 -1.66 -10.98
CA ASP A 161 1.69 -2.54 -12.05
C ASP A 161 2.15 -2.03 -13.42
N ASN A 162 2.56 -2.98 -14.28
CA ASN A 162 3.06 -2.71 -15.64
C ASN A 162 4.27 -1.76 -15.75
N MET A 163 5.05 -1.57 -14.67
CA MET A 163 6.27 -0.76 -14.69
C MET A 163 7.51 -1.61 -14.93
N SER A 164 8.47 -1.06 -15.68
CA SER A 164 9.83 -1.61 -15.77
C SER A 164 10.56 -1.51 -14.42
N VAL A 165 11.60 -2.34 -14.22
CA VAL A 165 12.40 -2.32 -12.98
C VAL A 165 12.99 -0.92 -12.71
N THR A 166 13.43 -0.24 -13.76
CA THR A 166 13.98 1.12 -13.65
C THR A 166 12.93 2.13 -13.22
N ALA A 167 11.73 2.07 -13.82
CA ALA A 167 10.62 2.94 -13.48
C ALA A 167 10.15 2.71 -12.03
N ARG A 168 10.10 1.45 -11.57
CA ARG A 168 9.77 1.12 -10.17
C ARG A 168 10.76 1.71 -9.18
N LYS A 169 12.07 1.56 -9.42
CA LYS A 169 13.10 2.17 -8.56
C LYS A 169 12.95 3.68 -8.46
N LYS A 170 12.66 4.34 -9.58
CA LYS A 170 12.38 5.77 -9.62
C LYS A 170 11.13 6.11 -8.80
N MET A 171 10.04 5.37 -8.98
CA MET A 171 8.80 5.55 -8.21
C MET A 171 9.06 5.44 -6.70
N ILE A 172 9.77 4.40 -6.27
CA ILE A 172 10.15 4.20 -4.85
C ILE A 172 10.95 5.41 -4.33
N GLY A 173 11.92 5.91 -5.08
CA GLY A 173 12.69 7.10 -4.69
C GLY A 173 11.81 8.35 -4.50
N ILE A 174 10.81 8.55 -5.37
CA ILE A 174 9.85 9.65 -5.25
C ILE A 174 8.96 9.46 -4.01
N LEU A 175 8.45 8.24 -3.77
CA LEU A 175 7.63 7.95 -2.60
C LEU A 175 8.39 8.16 -1.30
N LEU A 176 9.65 7.73 -1.21
CA LEU A 176 10.51 8.02 -0.06
C LEU A 176 10.69 9.53 0.17
N SER A 177 10.92 10.29 -0.90
CA SER A 177 11.04 11.75 -0.79
C SER A 177 9.74 12.43 -0.34
N LEU A 178 8.57 11.91 -0.72
CA LEU A 178 7.28 12.37 -0.22
C LEU A 178 7.09 12.01 1.26
N HIS A 179 7.49 10.81 1.65
CA HIS A 179 7.44 10.36 3.04
C HIS A 179 8.33 11.20 3.95
N GLU A 180 9.55 11.50 3.54
CA GLU A 180 10.48 12.40 4.26
C GLU A 180 9.91 13.81 4.47
N LYS A 181 8.99 14.24 3.58
CA LYS A 181 8.26 15.51 3.71
C LYS A 181 7.01 15.41 4.61
N GLY A 182 6.73 14.23 5.16
CA GLY A 182 5.66 13.99 6.12
C GLY A 182 4.40 13.34 5.52
N THR A 183 4.39 12.92 4.25
CA THR A 183 3.25 12.20 3.66
C THR A 183 3.21 10.78 4.19
N SER A 184 2.10 10.38 4.81
CA SER A 184 1.81 9.00 5.19
C SER A 184 1.24 8.23 4.00
N MET A 185 1.45 6.91 3.95
CA MET A 185 1.06 6.12 2.77
C MET A 185 0.38 4.82 3.15
N ILE A 186 -0.65 4.44 2.35
CA ILE A 186 -1.21 3.08 2.37
C ILE A 186 -1.11 2.53 0.96
N ILE A 187 -0.43 1.39 0.80
CA ILE A 187 -0.11 0.80 -0.50
C ILE A 187 -0.67 -0.61 -0.58
N ASN A 188 -1.58 -0.86 -1.52
CA ASN A 188 -1.94 -2.20 -1.96
C ASN A 188 -1.03 -2.58 -3.12
N THR A 189 -0.31 -3.70 -3.01
CA THR A 189 0.52 -4.21 -4.10
C THR A 189 0.73 -5.72 -4.00
N SER A 190 0.87 -6.35 -5.17
CA SER A 190 1.32 -7.75 -5.28
C SER A 190 2.84 -7.90 -5.27
N MET A 191 3.59 -6.78 -5.33
CA MET A 191 5.06 -6.76 -5.43
C MET A 191 5.74 -6.57 -4.06
N TYR A 192 5.20 -7.19 -3.04
CA TYR A 192 5.64 -7.07 -1.65
C TYR A 192 7.15 -7.31 -1.43
N PRO A 193 7.79 -8.34 -2.02
CA PRO A 193 9.22 -8.58 -1.77
C PRO A 193 10.12 -7.41 -2.17
N GLU A 194 9.77 -6.67 -3.24
CA GLU A 194 10.54 -5.52 -3.71
C GLU A 194 10.34 -4.28 -2.82
N MET A 195 9.26 -4.27 -2.02
CA MET A 195 8.91 -3.16 -1.15
C MET A 195 9.48 -3.28 0.28
N MET A 196 9.94 -4.46 0.69
CA MET A 196 10.45 -4.73 2.04
C MET A 196 11.47 -3.70 2.55
N GLY A 197 12.21 -3.07 1.62
CA GLY A 197 13.25 -2.10 1.98
C GLY A 197 12.74 -0.68 2.28
N PHE A 198 11.45 -0.37 2.07
CA PHE A 198 10.94 0.98 2.29
C PHE A 198 9.60 1.07 3.03
N ILE A 199 8.85 -0.02 3.18
CA ILE A 199 7.65 -0.06 4.03
C ILE A 199 8.04 -0.08 5.50
N THR A 200 7.25 0.60 6.34
CA THR A 200 7.45 0.64 7.80
C THR A 200 6.57 -0.37 8.51
N ASP A 201 5.32 -0.48 8.07
CA ASP A 201 4.29 -1.29 8.70
C ASP A 201 3.53 -2.13 7.68
N VAL A 202 2.92 -3.20 8.15
CA VAL A 202 2.06 -4.06 7.34
C VAL A 202 0.75 -4.33 8.07
N VAL A 203 -0.31 -4.48 7.31
CA VAL A 203 -1.58 -5.07 7.76
C VAL A 203 -1.90 -6.27 6.88
N VAL A 204 -2.21 -7.39 7.51
CA VAL A 204 -2.66 -8.61 6.81
C VAL A 204 -4.17 -8.66 6.86
N ILE A 205 -4.80 -8.74 5.69
CA ILE A 205 -6.25 -8.82 5.53
C ILE A 205 -6.60 -10.23 5.07
N GLU A 206 -7.45 -10.90 5.83
CA GLU A 206 -7.96 -12.24 5.53
C GLU A 206 -9.48 -12.25 5.77
N GLU A 207 -10.24 -12.78 4.82
CA GLU A 207 -11.72 -12.82 4.88
C GLU A 207 -12.36 -11.46 5.24
N GLY A 208 -11.81 -10.37 4.70
CA GLY A 208 -12.31 -9.02 4.95
C GLY A 208 -12.00 -8.44 6.33
N LYS A 209 -11.18 -9.11 7.14
CA LYS A 209 -10.81 -8.70 8.51
C LYS A 209 -9.31 -8.40 8.62
N ASN A 210 -8.96 -7.57 9.57
CA ASN A 210 -7.57 -7.37 9.97
C ASN A 210 -7.12 -8.57 10.82
N LEU A 211 -6.20 -9.38 10.29
CA LEU A 211 -5.61 -10.51 10.99
C LEU A 211 -4.47 -10.06 11.92
N THR A 212 -3.60 -9.20 11.43
CA THR A 212 -2.49 -8.62 12.18
C THR A 212 -2.07 -7.28 11.59
N PHE A 213 -1.53 -6.40 12.43
CA PHE A 213 -1.00 -5.09 12.05
C PHE A 213 0.21 -4.76 12.93
N GLY A 214 1.24 -4.20 12.35
CA GLY A 214 2.42 -3.73 13.07
C GLY A 214 3.63 -3.49 12.18
N PRO A 215 4.79 -3.18 12.79
CA PRO A 215 6.05 -3.03 12.09
C PRO A 215 6.36 -4.26 11.23
N VAL A 216 6.87 -4.03 10.02
CA VAL A 216 7.12 -5.10 9.05
C VAL A 216 8.01 -6.20 9.61
N GLU A 217 9.03 -5.85 10.38
CA GLU A 217 9.98 -6.80 10.97
C GLU A 217 9.31 -7.71 12.02
N GLU A 218 8.41 -7.16 12.84
CA GLU A 218 7.68 -7.92 13.87
C GLU A 218 6.67 -8.89 13.25
N VAL A 219 5.85 -8.40 12.32
CA VAL A 219 4.85 -9.22 11.62
C VAL A 219 5.51 -10.31 10.79
N TYR A 220 6.64 -9.99 10.13
CA TYR A 220 7.40 -10.98 9.35
C TYR A 220 8.03 -12.05 10.25
N ALA A 221 8.61 -11.66 11.39
CA ALA A 221 9.16 -12.60 12.36
C ALA A 221 8.07 -13.53 12.91
N GLU A 222 6.89 -12.99 13.26
CA GLU A 222 5.74 -13.78 13.71
C GLU A 222 5.26 -14.76 12.64
N ALA A 223 5.18 -14.33 11.38
CA ALA A 223 4.79 -15.17 10.26
C ALA A 223 5.80 -16.30 10.01
N LEU A 224 7.11 -16.02 10.11
CA LEU A 224 8.16 -17.04 10.00
C LEU A 224 8.06 -18.07 11.13
N CYS A 225 7.80 -17.64 12.35
CA CYS A 225 7.63 -18.54 13.49
C CYS A 225 6.42 -19.47 13.32
N LYS A 226 5.34 -18.99 12.69
CA LYS A 226 4.11 -19.76 12.46
C LYS A 226 4.14 -20.62 11.19
N SER A 227 4.98 -20.28 10.22
CA SER A 227 5.02 -20.97 8.91
C SER A 227 5.95 -22.15 8.96
N PRO A 228 5.57 -23.33 8.40
CA PRO A 228 6.46 -24.45 8.28
C PRO A 228 7.58 -24.15 7.26
N VAL A 229 8.81 -24.44 7.63
CA VAL A 229 9.97 -24.39 6.74
C VAL A 229 10.17 -25.77 6.14
N ARG A 230 10.21 -25.86 4.81
CA ARG A 230 10.57 -27.08 4.08
C ARG A 230 12.03 -26.98 3.63
N MET A 231 12.85 -27.92 4.07
CA MET A 231 14.26 -28.01 3.74
C MET A 231 14.54 -29.34 3.00
N HIS A 232 15.05 -29.25 1.79
CA HIS A 232 15.48 -30.41 1.04
C HIS A 232 16.89 -30.84 1.49
N ILE A 233 17.05 -32.07 1.96
CA ILE A 233 18.30 -32.60 2.47
C ILE A 233 18.97 -33.45 1.42
N LEU A 234 20.08 -32.96 0.85
CA LEU A 234 20.82 -33.65 -0.22
C LEU A 234 21.69 -34.82 0.28
N ALA A 235 22.08 -34.83 1.55
CA ALA A 235 22.90 -35.87 2.15
C ALA A 235 22.84 -35.84 3.68
N GLN A 236 23.10 -36.99 4.33
CA GLN A 236 23.18 -37.13 5.80
C GLN A 236 21.89 -36.71 6.54
N MET A 237 20.74 -37.16 6.08
CA MET A 237 19.41 -36.90 6.66
C MET A 237 19.36 -37.13 8.17
N GLU A 238 19.93 -38.23 8.69
CA GLU A 238 19.92 -38.53 10.13
C GLU A 238 20.61 -37.46 10.97
N LYS A 239 21.78 -36.95 10.52
CA LYS A 239 22.48 -35.88 11.19
C LYS A 239 21.72 -34.56 11.15
N ALA A 240 21.10 -34.25 10.00
CA ALA A 240 20.29 -33.06 9.87
C ALA A 240 19.09 -33.07 10.83
N LEU A 241 18.46 -34.25 10.97
CA LEU A 241 17.34 -34.43 11.90
C LEU A 241 17.79 -34.32 13.37
N GLU A 242 18.96 -34.85 13.72
CA GLU A 242 19.55 -34.71 15.07
C GLU A 242 19.74 -33.24 15.41
N VAL A 243 20.43 -32.48 14.54
CA VAL A 243 20.69 -31.06 14.74
C VAL A 243 19.38 -30.25 14.85
N LEU A 244 18.40 -30.52 14.03
CA LEU A 244 17.12 -29.82 14.07
C LEU A 244 16.32 -30.15 15.35
N LYS A 245 16.32 -31.41 15.79
CA LYS A 245 15.61 -31.83 17.02
C LYS A 245 16.26 -31.37 18.31
N GLU A 246 17.57 -31.19 18.30
CA GLU A 246 18.32 -30.66 19.45
C GLU A 246 18.26 -29.12 19.53
N ASN A 247 17.85 -28.46 18.48
CA ASN A 247 17.77 -26.99 18.44
C ASN A 247 16.48 -26.52 19.14
N HIS A 248 16.65 -25.80 20.26
CA HIS A 248 15.54 -25.26 21.05
C HIS A 248 14.66 -24.23 20.30
N LEU A 249 15.14 -23.69 19.18
CA LEU A 249 14.38 -22.78 18.31
C LEU A 249 13.51 -23.50 17.30
N VAL A 250 13.55 -24.84 17.24
CA VAL A 250 12.81 -25.64 16.25
C VAL A 250 11.74 -26.46 16.96
N ASP A 251 10.54 -26.42 16.39
CA ASP A 251 9.40 -27.23 16.82
C ASP A 251 8.85 -28.08 15.67
N ARG A 252 8.23 -29.22 16.00
CA ARG A 252 7.49 -30.11 15.09
C ARG A 252 8.23 -30.52 13.82
N VAL A 253 9.40 -31.12 14.01
CA VAL A 253 10.18 -31.68 12.89
C VAL A 253 9.47 -32.91 12.35
N THR A 254 9.12 -32.90 11.05
CA THR A 254 8.54 -34.03 10.29
C THR A 254 9.35 -34.30 9.02
N VAL A 255 9.34 -35.52 8.54
CA VAL A 255 10.04 -35.94 7.32
C VAL A 255 9.04 -36.31 6.23
N ASP A 256 9.24 -35.76 5.04
CA ASP A 256 8.43 -36.06 3.84
C ASP A 256 9.38 -36.36 2.66
N GLY A 257 9.72 -37.65 2.50
CA GLY A 257 10.74 -38.09 1.54
C GLY A 257 12.13 -37.54 1.88
N ASP A 258 12.75 -36.80 0.98
CA ASP A 258 14.05 -36.16 1.15
C ASP A 258 13.90 -34.73 1.78
N ASP A 259 12.67 -34.32 2.10
CA ASP A 259 12.39 -33.02 2.72
C ASP A 259 12.16 -33.17 4.23
N VAL A 260 12.67 -32.20 4.98
CA VAL A 260 12.37 -32.02 6.40
C VAL A 260 11.51 -30.78 6.55
N ILE A 261 10.37 -30.93 7.21
CA ILE A 261 9.44 -29.83 7.48
C ILE A 261 9.46 -29.56 8.98
N PHE A 262 9.73 -28.32 9.35
CA PHE A 262 9.78 -27.90 10.75
C PHE A 262 9.25 -26.47 10.92
N ARG A 263 9.00 -26.06 12.15
CA ARG A 263 8.63 -24.67 12.49
C ARG A 263 9.65 -24.12 13.48
N PHE A 264 9.86 -22.80 13.43
CA PHE A 264 10.60 -22.11 14.48
C PHE A 264 9.67 -21.81 15.66
N ASN A 265 10.12 -22.09 16.87
CA ASN A 265 9.52 -21.54 18.08
C ASN A 265 9.84 -20.03 18.10
N GLY A 266 8.83 -19.18 18.13
CA GLY A 266 9.04 -17.76 18.45
C GLY A 266 9.66 -17.72 19.85
N GLY A 267 10.95 -17.37 19.94
CA GLY A 267 11.60 -17.22 21.23
C GLY A 267 10.77 -16.27 22.08
N GLU A 268 10.37 -16.71 23.28
CA GLU A 268 9.86 -15.80 24.29
C GLU A 268 10.89 -14.67 24.44
N LYS A 269 10.47 -13.42 24.25
CA LYS A 269 11.28 -12.28 24.64
C LYS A 269 11.51 -12.46 26.14
N GLU A 270 12.71 -12.84 26.56
CA GLU A 270 13.12 -12.69 27.95
C GLU A 270 12.93 -11.21 28.28
N GLU A 271 11.94 -10.94 29.13
CA GLU A 271 11.78 -9.64 29.77
C GLU A 271 13.04 -9.42 30.66
N ALA A 272 13.89 -8.50 30.22
CA ALA A 272 15.01 -7.97 30.99
C ALA A 272 14.78 -6.51 31.34
#